data_4ca225c81e39757d6ce922b0a0e7c640
#
_entry.id   4ca225c81e39757d6ce922b0a0e7c640
#
_cell.length_a   1.000
_cell.length_b   1.000
_cell.length_c   1.000
_cell.angle_alpha   90.00
_cell.angle_beta   90.00
_cell.angle_gamma   90.00
#
_symmetry.space_group_name_H-M   'P 1'
#
loop_
_entity.id
_entity.type
_entity.pdbx_description
1 polymer ?
#
loop_
_entity_poly.entity_id
_entity_poly.type
_entity_poly.pdbx_seq_one_letter_code
_entity_poly.pdbx_strand_id
1 'polypeptide(L)'
;KVPSDKGGPPKRIYSVTQAVSVRIDLGPDLFRIEQRDLPKGGPMRLTSTLPDGARTVAEAVSGRKKIAVGEGLDHLRHLSEQLDALDRQRDALIALHQQVQNRISAAVEADFEAYDERVMVHRLLESPNERLDALALGQHLGLGRQEIAAMVDEVGARLERQLAERAGHVVAVKPDSDLRWWLGSV
;
A
#
# COMPACT_ATOMS: atom_id res chain seq x y z
N LYS A 1 2.65 -28.93 27.41
CA LYS A 1 1.47 -29.47 28.12
C LYS A 1 1.50 -28.90 29.53
N VAL A 2 0.44 -28.24 29.97
CA VAL A 2 0.30 -27.72 31.34
C VAL A 2 -0.52 -28.72 32.15
N PRO A 3 -0.09 -29.09 33.36
CA PRO A 3 -0.88 -29.96 34.23
C PRO A 3 -2.25 -29.33 34.50
N SER A 4 -3.29 -30.14 34.63
CA SER A 4 -4.61 -29.68 34.99
C SER A 4 -4.73 -29.63 36.53
N ASP A 5 -5.05 -28.49 37.11
CA ASP A 5 -5.23 -28.33 38.58
C ASP A 5 -6.37 -29.16 39.16
N LYS A 6 -7.21 -29.78 38.32
CA LYS A 6 -8.37 -30.59 38.70
C LYS A 6 -8.32 -32.05 38.28
N GLY A 7 -7.11 -32.62 38.09
CA GLY A 7 -6.92 -34.06 37.83
C GLY A 7 -7.48 -34.56 36.48
N GLY A 8 -7.77 -33.67 35.52
CA GLY A 8 -8.18 -34.01 34.16
C GLY A 8 -7.01 -34.22 33.21
N PRO A 9 -7.24 -34.66 31.95
CA PRO A 9 -6.18 -34.82 30.97
C PRO A 9 -5.47 -33.47 30.74
N PRO A 10 -4.14 -33.47 30.47
CA PRO A 10 -3.35 -32.27 30.33
C PRO A 10 -3.87 -31.42 29.16
N LYS A 11 -4.13 -30.14 29.41
CA LYS A 11 -4.59 -29.19 28.40
C LYS A 11 -3.47 -28.89 27.40
N ARG A 12 -3.80 -28.93 26.13
CA ARG A 12 -2.93 -28.42 25.08
C ARG A 12 -3.12 -26.91 24.98
N ILE A 13 -2.09 -26.14 25.27
CA ILE A 13 -2.07 -24.70 25.07
C ILE A 13 -1.31 -24.46 23.79
N TYR A 14 -1.92 -23.74 22.85
CA TYR A 14 -1.29 -23.26 21.62
C TYR A 14 -0.97 -21.79 21.82
N SER A 15 0.24 -21.40 21.51
CA SER A 15 0.66 -20.01 21.46
C SER A 15 1.08 -19.66 20.03
N VAL A 16 0.79 -18.42 19.64
CA VAL A 16 1.27 -17.87 18.36
C VAL A 16 2.79 -17.71 18.49
N THR A 17 3.55 -18.38 17.63
CA THR A 17 5.02 -18.32 17.63
C THR A 17 5.57 -17.16 16.79
N GLN A 18 4.75 -16.63 15.89
CA GLN A 18 5.09 -15.52 15.01
C GLN A 18 3.90 -14.56 14.92
N ALA A 19 4.16 -13.29 15.21
CA ALA A 19 3.14 -12.26 15.03
C ALA A 19 3.02 -11.91 13.56
N VAL A 20 1.78 -11.89 13.05
CA VAL A 20 1.45 -11.58 11.66
C VAL A 20 0.40 -10.50 11.65
N SER A 21 0.55 -9.50 10.81
CA SER A 21 -0.51 -8.53 10.49
C SER A 21 -1.17 -8.95 9.18
N VAL A 22 -2.49 -9.09 9.19
CA VAL A 22 -3.29 -9.32 7.98
C VAL A 22 -4.25 -8.14 7.85
N ARG A 23 -4.27 -7.53 6.69
CA ARG A 23 -5.12 -6.40 6.39
C ARG A 23 -5.88 -6.68 5.09
N ILE A 24 -7.17 -6.41 5.10
CA ILE A 24 -8.05 -6.60 3.96
C ILE A 24 -8.78 -5.28 3.75
N ASP A 25 -8.59 -4.67 2.59
CA ASP A 25 -9.30 -3.48 2.17
C ASP A 25 -10.27 -3.87 1.04
N LEU A 26 -11.55 -3.59 1.23
CA LEU A 26 -12.60 -3.91 0.28
C LEU A 26 -13.39 -2.64 -0.06
N GLY A 27 -13.57 -2.39 -1.34
CA GLY A 27 -14.39 -1.29 -1.87
C GLY A 27 -14.91 -1.64 -3.26
N PRO A 28 -15.75 -0.81 -3.87
CA PRO A 28 -16.28 -1.06 -5.21
C PRO A 28 -15.18 -1.34 -6.24
N ASP A 29 -14.07 -0.58 -6.17
CA ASP A 29 -12.92 -0.70 -7.07
C ASP A 29 -11.61 -0.95 -6.27
N LEU A 30 -11.73 -1.48 -5.06
CA LEU A 30 -10.61 -1.77 -4.18
C LEU A 30 -10.73 -3.18 -3.61
N PHE A 31 -9.79 -4.04 -4.00
CA PHE A 31 -9.56 -5.33 -3.34
C PHE A 31 -8.07 -5.47 -3.07
N ARG A 32 -7.68 -5.32 -1.79
CA ARG A 32 -6.29 -5.45 -1.38
C ARG A 32 -6.18 -6.35 -0.16
N ILE A 33 -5.37 -7.38 -0.27
CA ILE A 33 -4.96 -8.22 0.86
C ILE A 33 -3.47 -8.02 1.07
N GLU A 34 -3.11 -7.64 2.28
CA GLU A 34 -1.73 -7.47 2.68
C GLU A 34 -1.45 -8.31 3.91
N GLN A 35 -0.46 -9.19 3.80
CA GLN A 35 0.04 -9.97 4.92
C GLN A 35 1.50 -9.61 5.17
N ARG A 36 1.83 -9.27 6.41
CA ARG A 36 3.18 -8.91 6.83
C ARG A 36 3.56 -9.66 8.10
N ASP A 37 4.76 -10.20 8.12
CA ASP A 37 5.37 -10.69 9.33
C ASP A 37 5.77 -9.50 10.21
N LEU A 38 5.28 -9.48 11.44
CA LEU A 38 5.71 -8.47 12.40
C LEU A 38 7.06 -8.85 12.99
N PRO A 39 7.93 -7.86 13.26
CA PRO A 39 9.24 -8.14 13.84
C PRO A 39 9.07 -8.85 15.19
N LYS A 40 9.87 -9.91 15.39
CA LYS A 40 9.94 -10.57 16.69
C LYS A 40 10.48 -9.60 17.72
N GLY A 41 9.88 -9.61 18.92
CA GLY A 41 10.38 -8.84 20.05
C GLY A 41 11.86 -9.08 20.24
N GLY A 42 12.64 -8.03 20.22
CA GLY A 42 14.09 -8.01 20.38
C GLY A 42 14.51 -6.70 21.02
N PRO A 43 15.83 -6.41 21.12
CA PRO A 43 16.27 -5.10 21.60
C PRO A 43 15.62 -4.02 20.74
N MET A 44 14.96 -3.07 21.42
CA MET A 44 14.23 -2.00 20.77
C MET A 44 15.21 -1.13 19.98
N ARG A 45 15.04 -1.06 18.68
CA ARG A 45 15.81 -0.17 17.82
C ARG A 45 14.96 1.05 17.54
N LEU A 46 15.47 2.21 17.87
CA LEU A 46 14.90 3.49 17.45
C LEU A 46 15.09 3.58 15.93
N THR A 47 13.99 3.60 15.20
CA THR A 47 14.02 3.79 13.75
C THR A 47 13.48 5.18 13.43
N SER A 48 14.06 5.81 12.41
CA SER A 48 13.58 7.11 11.90
C SER A 48 12.14 7.07 11.36
N THR A 49 11.59 5.86 11.20
CA THR A 49 10.22 5.64 10.69
C THR A 49 9.15 5.70 11.79
N LEU A 50 9.54 5.76 13.07
CA LEU A 50 8.56 5.88 14.15
C LEU A 50 7.97 7.30 14.18
N PRO A 51 6.65 7.45 14.39
CA PRO A 51 6.04 8.73 14.73
C PRO A 51 6.67 9.34 15.98
N ASP A 52 6.69 10.67 16.07
CA ASP A 52 7.35 11.36 17.19
C ASP A 52 6.84 10.92 18.56
N GLY A 53 5.52 10.71 18.70
CA GLY A 53 4.94 10.18 19.94
C GLY A 53 5.43 8.78 20.30
N ALA A 54 5.60 7.89 19.32
CA ALA A 54 6.13 6.55 19.55
C ALA A 54 7.64 6.57 19.85
N ARG A 55 8.37 7.53 19.29
CA ARG A 55 9.80 7.71 19.55
C ARG A 55 10.08 8.05 21.02
N THR A 56 9.27 8.92 21.61
CA THR A 56 9.36 9.25 23.03
C THR A 56 9.22 8.03 23.94
N VAL A 57 8.24 7.16 23.62
CA VAL A 57 8.07 5.90 24.36
C VAL A 57 9.27 4.98 24.15
N ALA A 58 9.75 4.84 22.91
CA ALA A 58 10.91 4.01 22.61
C ALA A 58 12.18 4.47 23.37
N GLU A 59 12.39 5.78 23.50
CA GLU A 59 13.48 6.36 24.29
C GLU A 59 13.32 6.05 25.79
N ALA A 60 12.10 6.21 26.34
CA ALA A 60 11.81 5.97 27.75
C ALA A 60 12.06 4.51 28.17
N VAL A 61 11.81 3.54 27.29
CA VAL A 61 12.00 2.11 27.56
C VAL A 61 13.34 1.57 27.11
N SER A 62 14.09 2.31 26.28
CA SER A 62 15.39 1.89 25.76
C SER A 62 16.39 1.63 26.87
N GLY A 63 17.09 0.47 26.80
CA GLY A 63 18.10 0.08 27.79
C GLY A 63 17.54 -0.39 29.15
N ARG A 64 16.25 -0.28 29.42
CA ARG A 64 15.63 -0.70 30.68
C ARG A 64 15.18 -2.16 30.59
N LYS A 65 15.65 -3.00 31.51
CA LYS A 65 15.25 -4.43 31.58
C LYS A 65 13.84 -4.61 32.15
N LYS A 66 13.38 -3.68 32.98
CA LYS A 66 12.05 -3.70 33.62
C LYS A 66 11.50 -2.28 33.72
N ILE A 67 10.21 -2.14 33.53
CA ILE A 67 9.45 -0.91 33.77
C ILE A 67 8.34 -1.21 34.78
N ALA A 68 7.91 -0.19 35.51
CA ALA A 68 6.80 -0.33 36.44
C ALA A 68 5.49 -0.63 35.67
N VAL A 69 4.58 -1.40 36.25
CA VAL A 69 3.33 -1.79 35.56
C VAL A 69 2.50 -0.57 35.16
N GLY A 70 2.35 0.42 36.05
CA GLY A 70 1.61 1.65 35.75
C GLY A 70 2.22 2.44 34.59
N GLU A 71 3.55 2.62 34.59
CA GLU A 71 4.28 3.25 33.50
C GLU A 71 4.12 2.46 32.18
N GLY A 72 4.21 1.12 32.24
CA GLY A 72 4.00 0.27 31.08
C GLY A 72 2.60 0.38 30.48
N LEU A 73 1.56 0.45 31.33
CA LEU A 73 0.19 0.66 30.87
C LEU A 73 0.01 2.02 30.19
N ASP A 74 0.62 3.08 30.72
CA ASP A 74 0.55 4.40 30.11
C ASP A 74 1.25 4.44 28.75
N HIS A 75 2.42 3.81 28.63
CA HIS A 75 3.11 3.64 27.36
C HIS A 75 2.31 2.85 26.32
N LEU A 76 1.69 1.74 26.75
CA LEU A 76 0.84 0.93 25.86
C LEU A 76 -0.38 1.71 25.38
N ARG A 77 -1.03 2.48 26.26
CA ARG A 77 -2.14 3.34 25.89
C ARG A 77 -1.70 4.35 24.84
N HIS A 78 -0.59 5.05 25.08
CA HIS A 78 -0.07 6.04 24.14
C HIS A 78 0.29 5.44 22.78
N LEU A 79 0.92 4.25 22.74
CA LEU A 79 1.19 3.55 21.50
C LEU A 79 -0.09 3.13 20.76
N SER A 80 -1.13 2.70 21.48
CA SER A 80 -2.44 2.39 20.89
C SER A 80 -3.06 3.64 20.24
N GLU A 81 -3.01 4.78 20.92
CA GLU A 81 -3.49 6.06 20.37
C GLU A 81 -2.73 6.46 19.08
N GLN A 82 -1.42 6.20 19.03
CA GLN A 82 -0.62 6.44 17.80
C GLN A 82 -1.02 5.49 16.66
N LEU A 83 -1.26 4.22 16.95
CA LEU A 83 -1.74 3.26 15.97
C LEU A 83 -3.10 3.66 15.40
N ASP A 84 -4.04 4.03 16.26
CA ASP A 84 -5.37 4.51 15.86
C ASP A 84 -5.29 5.78 15.01
N ALA A 85 -4.34 6.68 15.30
CA ALA A 85 -4.12 7.89 14.51
C ALA A 85 -3.60 7.56 13.09
N LEU A 86 -2.65 6.62 12.99
CA LEU A 86 -2.12 6.15 11.72
C LEU A 86 -3.19 5.43 10.88
N ASP A 87 -4.04 4.62 11.51
CA ASP A 87 -5.13 3.95 10.82
C ASP A 87 -6.15 4.96 10.27
N ARG A 88 -6.53 5.98 11.04
CA ARG A 88 -7.40 7.07 10.53
C ARG A 88 -6.77 7.84 9.37
N GLN A 89 -5.47 8.15 9.43
CA GLN A 89 -4.76 8.82 8.33
C GLN A 89 -4.74 7.95 7.07
N ARG A 90 -4.50 6.65 7.25
CA ARG A 90 -4.54 5.70 6.14
C ARG A 90 -5.92 5.62 5.50
N ASP A 91 -6.98 5.52 6.30
CA ASP A 91 -8.36 5.45 5.80
C ASP A 91 -8.73 6.70 5.00
N ALA A 92 -8.31 7.88 5.45
CA ALA A 92 -8.48 9.13 4.72
C ALA A 92 -7.74 9.12 3.36
N LEU A 93 -6.51 8.57 3.31
CA LEU A 93 -5.76 8.42 2.07
C LEU A 93 -6.42 7.42 1.11
N ILE A 94 -6.96 6.32 1.61
CA ILE A 94 -7.72 5.34 0.79
C ILE A 94 -8.96 6.02 0.20
N ALA A 95 -9.73 6.74 1.02
CA ALA A 95 -10.91 7.46 0.55
C ALA A 95 -10.55 8.50 -0.53
N LEU A 96 -9.46 9.24 -0.35
CA LEU A 96 -8.97 10.18 -1.36
C LEU A 96 -8.53 9.46 -2.64
N HIS A 97 -7.82 8.34 -2.51
CA HIS A 97 -7.38 7.53 -3.65
C HIS A 97 -8.59 7.05 -4.48
N GLN A 98 -9.63 6.53 -3.83
CA GLN A 98 -10.87 6.12 -4.49
C GLN A 98 -11.58 7.29 -5.19
N GLN A 99 -11.63 8.49 -4.53
CA GLN A 99 -12.19 9.67 -5.18
C GLN A 99 -11.43 10.07 -6.44
N VAL A 100 -10.10 9.96 -6.42
CA VAL A 100 -9.27 10.24 -7.61
C VAL A 100 -9.57 9.22 -8.70
N GLN A 101 -9.59 7.91 -8.38
CA GLN A 101 -9.91 6.84 -9.34
C GLN A 101 -11.29 7.07 -9.98
N ASN A 102 -12.33 7.34 -9.20
CA ASN A 102 -13.68 7.57 -9.70
C ASN A 102 -13.75 8.78 -10.66
N ARG A 103 -12.99 9.85 -10.38
CA ARG A 103 -12.95 11.02 -11.29
C ARG A 103 -12.20 10.73 -12.58
N ILE A 104 -11.15 9.92 -12.52
CA ILE A 104 -10.36 9.55 -13.70
C ILE A 104 -11.16 8.57 -14.57
N SER A 105 -11.91 7.64 -14.01
CA SER A 105 -12.70 6.68 -14.78
C SER A 105 -13.65 7.36 -15.78
N ALA A 106 -14.30 8.45 -15.38
CA ALA A 106 -15.14 9.22 -16.28
C ALA A 106 -14.33 9.88 -17.43
N ALA A 107 -13.11 10.32 -17.15
CA ALA A 107 -12.21 10.88 -18.17
C ALA A 107 -11.69 9.80 -19.12
N VAL A 108 -11.40 8.60 -18.62
CA VAL A 108 -10.96 7.46 -19.45
C VAL A 108 -12.04 7.11 -20.49
N GLU A 109 -13.31 7.07 -20.08
CA GLU A 109 -14.42 6.80 -21.01
C GLU A 109 -14.57 7.88 -22.10
N ALA A 110 -14.23 9.14 -21.77
CA ALA A 110 -14.32 10.25 -22.70
C ALA A 110 -13.10 10.35 -23.64
N ASP A 111 -11.91 10.07 -23.14
CA ASP A 111 -10.66 10.32 -23.82
C ASP A 111 -10.15 9.13 -24.64
N PHE A 112 -10.60 7.91 -24.32
CA PHE A 112 -10.17 6.67 -24.96
C PHE A 112 -11.37 5.94 -25.58
N GLU A 113 -11.45 5.94 -26.91
CA GLU A 113 -12.57 5.33 -27.63
C GLU A 113 -12.45 3.80 -27.72
N ALA A 114 -11.23 3.29 -27.95
CA ALA A 114 -11.00 1.86 -28.10
C ALA A 114 -11.09 1.14 -26.75
N TYR A 115 -11.77 -0.02 -26.76
CA TYR A 115 -11.91 -0.85 -25.57
C TYR A 115 -10.56 -1.25 -24.98
N ASP A 116 -9.62 -1.68 -25.83
CA ASP A 116 -8.31 -2.16 -25.41
C ASP A 116 -7.46 -1.05 -24.75
N GLU A 117 -7.54 0.18 -25.26
CA GLU A 117 -6.92 1.36 -24.65
C GLU A 117 -7.49 1.61 -23.24
N ARG A 118 -8.83 1.57 -23.09
CA ARG A 118 -9.46 1.75 -21.77
C ARG A 118 -9.03 0.69 -20.78
N VAL A 119 -8.99 -0.59 -21.19
CA VAL A 119 -8.52 -1.69 -20.34
C VAL A 119 -7.06 -1.45 -19.90
N MET A 120 -6.20 -1.01 -20.81
CA MET A 120 -4.83 -0.67 -20.47
C MET A 120 -4.75 0.45 -19.44
N VAL A 121 -5.49 1.55 -19.65
CA VAL A 121 -5.48 2.69 -18.72
C VAL A 121 -6.06 2.30 -17.35
N HIS A 122 -7.15 1.53 -17.30
CA HIS A 122 -7.68 1.03 -16.04
C HIS A 122 -6.67 0.15 -15.30
N ARG A 123 -5.91 -0.68 -16.02
CA ARG A 123 -4.84 -1.48 -15.41
C ARG A 123 -3.73 -0.63 -14.78
N LEU A 124 -3.36 0.47 -15.42
CA LEU A 124 -2.43 1.44 -14.84
C LEU A 124 -3.00 2.12 -13.58
N LEU A 125 -4.30 2.40 -13.56
CA LEU A 125 -4.98 3.02 -12.42
C LEU A 125 -5.13 2.06 -11.22
N GLU A 126 -5.29 0.76 -11.47
CA GLU A 126 -5.37 -0.25 -10.41
C GLU A 126 -4.04 -0.41 -9.65
N SER A 127 -2.92 -0.32 -10.36
CA SER A 127 -1.59 -0.53 -9.79
C SER A 127 -0.62 0.57 -10.23
N PRO A 128 -0.82 1.83 -9.81
CA PRO A 128 -0.04 2.98 -10.30
C PRO A 128 1.44 2.94 -9.93
N ASN A 129 1.84 2.10 -8.99
CA ASN A 129 3.23 1.92 -8.57
C ASN A 129 3.91 0.69 -9.20
N GLU A 130 3.17 -0.09 -9.96
CA GLU A 130 3.68 -1.28 -10.63
C GLU A 130 3.93 -0.98 -12.12
N ARG A 131 4.94 -1.65 -12.67
CA ARG A 131 5.17 -1.55 -14.11
C ARG A 131 4.11 -2.36 -14.84
N LEU A 132 3.59 -1.81 -15.93
CA LEU A 132 2.65 -2.50 -16.79
C LEU A 132 3.31 -3.75 -17.41
N ASP A 133 2.74 -4.91 -17.14
CA ASP A 133 3.10 -6.13 -17.86
C ASP A 133 2.38 -6.15 -19.21
N ALA A 134 3.03 -5.59 -20.24
CA ALA A 134 2.50 -5.49 -21.59
C ALA A 134 2.26 -6.88 -22.20
N LEU A 135 3.06 -7.90 -21.83
CA LEU A 135 2.88 -9.24 -22.37
C LEU A 135 1.61 -9.90 -21.81
N ALA A 136 1.41 -9.83 -20.48
CA ALA A 136 0.21 -10.35 -19.84
C ALA A 136 -1.05 -9.61 -20.33
N LEU A 137 -0.96 -8.28 -20.50
CA LEU A 137 -2.05 -7.47 -21.05
C LEU A 137 -2.38 -7.88 -22.49
N GLY A 138 -1.38 -8.04 -23.37
CA GLY A 138 -1.56 -8.49 -24.73
C GLY A 138 -2.24 -9.86 -24.81
N GLN A 139 -1.83 -10.81 -23.96
CA GLN A 139 -2.49 -12.13 -23.86
C GLN A 139 -3.95 -12.01 -23.42
N HIS A 140 -4.25 -11.13 -22.48
CA HIS A 140 -5.61 -10.90 -21.99
C HIS A 140 -6.52 -10.30 -23.07
N LEU A 141 -6.00 -9.38 -23.87
CA LEU A 141 -6.72 -8.70 -24.95
C LEU A 141 -6.71 -9.49 -26.28
N GLY A 142 -5.94 -10.57 -26.37
CA GLY A 142 -5.77 -11.33 -27.62
C GLY A 142 -4.92 -10.58 -28.67
N LEU A 143 -4.10 -9.63 -28.25
CA LEU A 143 -3.25 -8.82 -29.13
C LEU A 143 -1.89 -9.45 -29.31
N GLY A 144 -1.33 -9.31 -30.53
CA GLY A 144 0.04 -9.70 -30.84
C GLY A 144 1.06 -8.74 -30.23
N ARG A 145 2.34 -9.18 -30.16
CA ARG A 145 3.41 -8.38 -29.55
C ARG A 145 3.58 -6.99 -30.19
N GLN A 146 3.43 -6.89 -31.50
CA GLN A 146 3.56 -5.61 -32.20
C GLN A 146 2.36 -4.70 -31.94
N GLU A 147 1.17 -5.25 -31.87
CA GLU A 147 -0.07 -4.50 -31.60
C GLU A 147 -0.09 -3.95 -30.19
N ILE A 148 0.29 -4.76 -29.20
CA ILE A 148 0.40 -4.27 -27.83
C ILE A 148 1.47 -3.21 -27.65
N ALA A 149 2.63 -3.36 -28.32
CA ALA A 149 3.68 -2.35 -28.26
C ALA A 149 3.24 -1.02 -28.88
N ALA A 150 2.58 -1.06 -30.03
CA ALA A 150 2.03 0.14 -30.68
C ALA A 150 0.98 0.83 -29.81
N MET A 151 0.06 0.06 -29.19
CA MET A 151 -0.95 0.60 -28.30
C MET A 151 -0.32 1.24 -27.05
N VAL A 152 0.68 0.60 -26.45
CA VAL A 152 1.43 1.13 -25.30
C VAL A 152 2.08 2.47 -25.64
N ASP A 153 2.72 2.57 -26.81
CA ASP A 153 3.35 3.80 -27.27
C ASP A 153 2.32 4.92 -27.54
N GLU A 154 1.20 4.59 -28.17
CA GLU A 154 0.14 5.57 -28.48
C GLU A 154 -0.54 6.10 -27.22
N VAL A 155 -0.99 5.21 -26.32
CA VAL A 155 -1.60 5.59 -25.04
C VAL A 155 -0.59 6.36 -24.19
N GLY A 156 0.66 5.91 -24.12
CA GLY A 156 1.73 6.60 -23.41
C GLY A 156 1.94 8.03 -23.92
N ALA A 157 2.03 8.23 -25.23
CA ALA A 157 2.18 9.55 -25.84
C ALA A 157 0.97 10.46 -25.60
N ARG A 158 -0.25 9.90 -25.53
CA ARG A 158 -1.47 10.65 -25.20
C ARG A 158 -1.46 11.11 -23.74
N LEU A 159 -1.12 10.23 -22.79
CA LEU A 159 -1.01 10.57 -21.38
C LEU A 159 0.08 11.62 -21.12
N GLU A 160 1.24 11.49 -21.78
CA GLU A 160 2.32 12.49 -21.69
C GLU A 160 1.87 13.88 -22.16
N ARG A 161 1.13 13.97 -23.28
CA ARG A 161 0.59 15.25 -23.75
C ARG A 161 -0.38 15.86 -22.73
N GLN A 162 -1.29 15.07 -22.16
CA GLN A 162 -2.21 15.53 -21.12
C GLN A 162 -1.48 16.04 -19.87
N LEU A 163 -0.40 15.38 -19.47
CA LEU A 163 0.44 15.83 -18.36
C LEU A 163 1.19 17.12 -18.69
N ALA A 164 1.75 17.24 -19.91
CA ALA A 164 2.45 18.44 -20.36
C ALA A 164 1.53 19.66 -20.45
N GLU A 165 0.30 19.51 -20.95
CA GLU A 165 -0.69 20.58 -21.02
C GLU A 165 -1.10 21.10 -19.64
N ARG A 166 -1.14 20.22 -18.63
CA ARG A 166 -1.44 20.57 -17.23
C ARG A 166 -0.24 21.13 -16.47
N ALA A 167 0.99 20.78 -16.87
CA ALA A 167 2.22 21.25 -16.22
C ALA A 167 2.38 22.77 -16.25
N GLY A 168 1.66 23.48 -17.14
CA GLY A 168 1.54 24.95 -17.12
C GLY A 168 0.81 25.51 -15.89
N HIS A 169 0.15 24.66 -15.08
CA HIS A 169 -0.65 25.08 -13.95
C HIS A 169 -0.29 24.48 -12.57
N VAL A 170 0.43 23.37 -12.48
CA VAL A 170 0.72 22.73 -11.17
C VAL A 170 2.09 22.05 -11.17
N VAL A 171 2.94 22.50 -10.24
CA VAL A 171 4.13 21.83 -9.71
C VAL A 171 5.19 21.48 -10.75
N ALA A 172 6.34 22.10 -10.61
CA ALA A 172 7.58 21.70 -11.26
C ALA A 172 7.82 20.20 -11.06
N VAL A 173 7.35 19.40 -12.01
CA VAL A 173 7.84 18.03 -12.18
C VAL A 173 9.34 18.18 -12.41
N LYS A 174 10.16 17.55 -11.58
CA LYS A 174 11.60 17.55 -11.78
C LYS A 174 11.85 17.15 -13.24
N PRO A 175 12.67 17.88 -14.00
CA PRO A 175 12.90 17.60 -15.42
C PRO A 175 13.49 16.21 -15.70
N ASP A 176 13.96 15.51 -14.67
CA ASP A 176 14.50 14.14 -14.74
C ASP A 176 13.49 13.06 -14.32
N SER A 177 12.22 13.38 -14.03
CA SER A 177 11.23 12.34 -13.80
C SER A 177 10.88 11.72 -15.14
N ASP A 178 11.31 10.50 -15.35
CA ASP A 178 10.86 9.64 -16.44
C ASP A 178 9.33 9.54 -16.35
N LEU A 179 8.63 10.32 -17.18
CA LEU A 179 7.15 10.34 -17.19
C LEU A 179 6.57 8.97 -17.56
N ARG A 180 7.41 8.07 -18.06
CA ARG A 180 7.07 6.70 -18.43
C ARG A 180 7.46 5.67 -17.38
N TRP A 181 7.55 6.05 -16.12
CA TRP A 181 7.92 5.12 -15.04
C TRP A 181 7.05 3.84 -15.00
N TRP A 182 5.81 3.91 -15.50
CA TRP A 182 4.90 2.76 -15.63
C TRP A 182 5.19 1.87 -16.85
N LEU A 183 5.98 2.32 -17.81
CA LEU A 183 6.38 1.51 -18.96
C LEU A 183 7.60 0.68 -18.58
N GLY A 184 7.44 -0.63 -18.49
CA GLY A 184 8.57 -1.54 -18.49
C GLY A 184 9.33 -1.42 -19.80
N SER A 185 10.65 -1.63 -19.78
CA SER A 185 11.41 -1.83 -21.03
C SER A 185 10.80 -3.03 -21.76
N VAL A 186 10.29 -2.80 -22.97
CA VAL A 186 9.73 -3.83 -23.86
C VAL A 186 10.84 -4.73 -24.38
#